data_c8de2d182dfdbe1d1cfaa6109dc53c51
#
_entry.id   c8de2d182dfdbe1d1cfaa6109dc53c51
#
_cell.length_a   1.000
_cell.length_b   1.000
_cell.length_c   1.000
_cell.angle_alpha   90.00
_cell.angle_beta   90.00
_cell.angle_gamma   90.00
#
_symmetry.space_group_name_H-M   'P 1'
#
loop_
_entity.id
_entity.type
_entity.pdbx_description
1 polymer ?
#
loop_
_entity_poly.entity_id
_entity_poly.type
_entity_poly.pdbx_seq_one_letter_code
_entity_poly.pdbx_strand_id
1 'polypeptide(L)'
;MDYKVKLLTKNFDELKQVKSAYGIGMVLHGCALSYTVKNKNIDHKHVNNCIDLIRENTTIFSDFRGNTSVNTAVLLSYQPNPKESLDEILEIHKKLRHKKFYSSYELALVANMIYENKENIHIDEFIERMKFVNEKMRLNHPCLTSVDDYLSACTITLISKNIEQDLENMEKAYEYLSKNGFNKNNTLQSLSQVISLTQKENIWRECKSIKKELERSKCKFHEFGYPLIGVIALLELEDIGQVIKYIKEISNILKNHEGYGKFSLGERYRNVIGGILVVSKYTNDIDINQFIIDKVIEDINKGMNIAITTATTSSILTNTSFT
;
A
#
# COMPACT_ATOMS: atom_id res chain seq x y z
N MET A 1 0.77 15.20 15.99
CA MET A 1 0.32 13.81 16.02
C MET A 1 -1.20 13.69 16.16
N ASP A 2 -1.81 14.36 17.14
CA ASP A 2 -3.27 14.38 17.36
C ASP A 2 -4.12 14.73 16.13
N TYR A 3 -3.66 15.68 15.31
CA TYR A 3 -4.38 16.06 14.09
C TYR A 3 -4.50 14.90 13.09
N LYS A 4 -3.40 14.17 12.81
CA LYS A 4 -3.42 13.05 11.85
C LYS A 4 -4.27 11.88 12.36
N VAL A 5 -4.28 11.62 13.67
CA VAL A 5 -5.14 10.58 14.25
C VAL A 5 -6.62 10.97 14.13
N LYS A 6 -6.96 12.24 14.43
CA LYS A 6 -8.33 12.76 14.26
C LYS A 6 -8.76 12.74 12.79
N LEU A 7 -7.87 13.11 11.88
CA LEU A 7 -8.15 13.06 10.44
C LEU A 7 -8.37 11.61 9.96
N LEU A 8 -7.54 10.66 10.43
CA LEU A 8 -7.69 9.24 10.10
C LEU A 8 -9.05 8.69 10.53
N THR A 9 -9.42 8.92 11.79
CA THR A 9 -10.70 8.43 12.33
C THR A 9 -11.88 9.09 11.63
N LYS A 10 -11.81 10.39 11.35
CA LYS A 10 -12.82 11.10 10.55
C LYS A 10 -12.95 10.52 9.14
N ASN A 11 -11.84 10.33 8.44
CA ASN A 11 -11.84 9.75 7.10
C ASN A 11 -12.43 8.33 7.10
N PHE A 12 -12.12 7.54 8.11
CA PHE A 12 -12.68 6.21 8.28
C PHE A 12 -14.20 6.24 8.52
N ASP A 13 -14.69 7.15 9.37
CA ASP A 13 -16.10 7.31 9.64
C ASP A 13 -16.89 7.80 8.41
N GLU A 14 -16.30 8.68 7.60
CA GLU A 14 -16.86 9.07 6.30
C GLU A 14 -16.96 7.86 5.36
N LEU A 15 -15.90 7.06 5.26
CA LEU A 15 -15.90 5.88 4.38
C LEU A 15 -16.89 4.79 4.82
N LYS A 16 -17.21 4.68 6.12
CA LYS A 16 -18.28 3.78 6.60
C LYS A 16 -19.67 4.11 6.04
N GLN A 17 -19.89 5.35 5.61
CA GLN A 17 -21.16 5.82 5.04
C GLN A 17 -21.25 5.61 3.52
N VAL A 18 -20.20 5.08 2.90
CA VAL A 18 -20.16 4.84 1.45
C VAL A 18 -21.02 3.64 1.09
N LYS A 19 -21.80 3.74 0.01
CA LYS A 19 -22.77 2.72 -0.48
C LYS A 19 -22.16 1.32 -0.68
N SER A 20 -20.86 1.20 -0.88
CA SER A 20 -20.13 -0.07 -1.09
C SER A 20 -19.38 -0.55 0.15
N ALA A 21 -19.59 0.08 1.32
CA ALA A 21 -18.83 -0.21 2.55
C ALA A 21 -19.15 -1.59 3.19
N TYR A 22 -20.24 -2.23 2.81
CA TYR A 22 -20.63 -3.53 3.34
C TYR A 22 -19.65 -4.63 2.92
N GLY A 23 -19.03 -5.29 3.90
CA GLY A 23 -18.10 -6.41 3.68
C GLY A 23 -16.65 -6.01 3.36
N ILE A 24 -16.34 -4.71 3.25
CA ILE A 24 -15.00 -4.21 2.88
C ILE A 24 -14.31 -3.42 4.00
N GLY A 25 -14.71 -3.65 5.27
CA GLY A 25 -14.27 -2.85 6.43
C GLY A 25 -12.76 -2.59 6.51
N MET A 26 -11.96 -3.53 6.01
CA MET A 26 -10.51 -3.41 6.05
C MET A 26 -9.94 -2.53 4.92
N VAL A 27 -10.55 -2.53 3.73
CA VAL A 27 -10.19 -1.62 2.63
C VAL A 27 -10.39 -0.15 3.04
N LEU A 28 -11.42 0.11 3.88
CA LEU A 28 -11.69 1.45 4.38
C LEU A 28 -10.56 1.99 5.24
N HIS A 29 -9.90 1.16 6.06
CA HIS A 29 -8.76 1.58 6.88
C HIS A 29 -7.57 2.05 6.03
N GLY A 30 -7.21 1.29 5.00
CA GLY A 30 -6.11 1.66 4.13
C GLY A 30 -6.43 2.89 3.28
N CYS A 31 -7.66 3.00 2.77
CA CYS A 31 -8.10 4.17 2.02
C CYS A 31 -8.09 5.42 2.91
N ALA A 32 -8.66 5.34 4.14
CA ALA A 32 -8.61 6.42 5.11
C ALA A 32 -7.18 6.85 5.43
N LEU A 33 -6.27 5.88 5.61
CA LEU A 33 -4.87 6.12 5.92
C LEU A 33 -4.13 6.81 4.76
N SER A 34 -4.31 6.34 3.52
CA SER A 34 -3.69 6.94 2.32
C SER A 34 -4.04 8.43 2.18
N TYR A 35 -5.30 8.79 2.39
CA TYR A 35 -5.71 10.20 2.29
C TYR A 35 -5.36 11.02 3.53
N THR A 36 -5.27 10.39 4.69
CA THR A 36 -4.75 11.03 5.91
C THR A 36 -3.27 11.40 5.79
N VAL A 37 -2.45 10.54 5.21
CA VAL A 37 -1.04 10.84 4.94
C VAL A 37 -0.92 12.05 4.02
N LYS A 38 -1.75 12.13 2.99
CA LYS A 38 -1.86 13.26 2.05
C LYS A 38 -2.53 14.52 2.65
N ASN A 39 -2.90 14.53 3.94
CA ASN A 39 -3.65 15.60 4.64
C ASN A 39 -4.99 15.95 3.96
N LYS A 40 -5.65 15.00 3.33
CA LYS A 40 -6.93 15.18 2.63
C LYS A 40 -8.10 14.66 3.45
N ASN A 41 -9.21 15.43 3.50
CA ASN A 41 -10.47 14.99 4.10
C ASN A 41 -11.31 14.25 3.05
N ILE A 42 -11.89 13.11 3.42
CA ILE A 42 -12.83 12.36 2.58
C ILE A 42 -14.25 12.89 2.85
N ASP A 43 -15.04 12.99 1.80
CA ASP A 43 -16.49 13.29 1.84
C ASP A 43 -17.24 12.12 1.18
N HIS A 44 -18.01 11.38 1.98
CA HIS A 44 -18.75 10.20 1.51
C HIS A 44 -19.76 10.51 0.39
N LYS A 45 -20.31 11.74 0.34
CA LYS A 45 -21.27 12.13 -0.71
C LYS A 45 -20.58 12.20 -2.07
N HIS A 46 -19.42 12.88 -2.13
CA HIS A 46 -18.63 12.94 -3.36
C HIS A 46 -18.12 11.55 -3.78
N VAL A 47 -17.68 10.74 -2.82
CA VAL A 47 -17.26 9.35 -3.09
C VAL A 47 -18.43 8.52 -3.62
N ASN A 48 -19.65 8.65 -3.06
CA ASN A 48 -20.83 7.94 -3.55
C ASN A 48 -21.18 8.32 -4.99
N ASN A 49 -21.09 9.61 -5.36
CA ASN A 49 -21.30 10.06 -6.74
C ASN A 49 -20.27 9.41 -7.70
N CYS A 50 -19.01 9.31 -7.26
CA CYS A 50 -17.97 8.65 -8.06
C CYS A 50 -18.17 7.14 -8.15
N ILE A 51 -18.71 6.48 -7.12
CA ILE A 51 -19.09 5.05 -7.18
C ILE A 51 -20.20 4.84 -8.22
N ASP A 52 -21.22 5.70 -8.21
CA ASP A 52 -22.31 5.62 -9.22
C ASP A 52 -21.73 5.85 -10.62
N LEU A 53 -20.85 6.84 -10.80
CA LEU A 53 -20.14 7.08 -12.06
C LEU A 53 -19.35 5.84 -12.54
N ILE A 54 -18.61 5.16 -11.67
CA ILE A 54 -17.88 3.93 -11.99
C ILE A 54 -18.88 2.84 -12.42
N ARG A 55 -20.03 2.71 -11.72
CA ARG A 55 -21.05 1.73 -12.03
C ARG A 55 -21.70 1.95 -13.40
N GLU A 56 -21.95 3.18 -13.77
CA GLU A 56 -22.54 3.56 -15.07
C GLU A 56 -21.57 3.29 -16.23
N ASN A 57 -20.27 3.40 -16.01
CA ASN A 57 -19.25 3.35 -17.05
C ASN A 57 -18.46 2.03 -17.09
N THR A 58 -18.80 1.04 -16.26
CA THR A 58 -18.11 -0.26 -16.22
C THR A 58 -19.12 -1.41 -16.12
N THR A 59 -18.75 -2.58 -16.66
CA THR A 59 -19.56 -3.80 -16.50
C THR A 59 -19.48 -4.35 -15.08
N ILE A 60 -20.39 -5.25 -14.71
CA ILE A 60 -20.37 -5.92 -13.40
C ILE A 60 -19.14 -6.80 -13.16
N PHE A 61 -18.45 -7.22 -14.22
CA PHE A 61 -17.23 -8.02 -14.18
C PHE A 61 -15.95 -7.18 -14.26
N SER A 62 -16.05 -5.86 -14.20
CA SER A 62 -14.89 -4.97 -14.28
C SER A 62 -14.04 -5.06 -13.02
N ASP A 63 -12.71 -5.00 -13.18
CA ASP A 63 -11.74 -4.90 -12.08
C ASP A 63 -11.94 -3.67 -11.20
N PHE A 64 -12.68 -2.68 -11.66
CA PHE A 64 -13.07 -1.45 -10.93
C PHE A 64 -14.30 -1.62 -10.05
N ARG A 65 -14.86 -2.82 -9.96
CA ARG A 65 -16.01 -3.13 -9.10
C ARG A 65 -15.56 -3.69 -7.73
N GLY A 66 -16.50 -3.87 -6.82
CA GLY A 66 -16.22 -4.39 -5.49
C GLY A 66 -15.31 -3.47 -4.69
N ASN A 67 -14.28 -4.05 -4.10
CA ASN A 67 -13.35 -3.34 -3.21
C ASN A 67 -12.57 -2.21 -3.90
N THR A 68 -12.20 -2.39 -5.18
CA THR A 68 -11.47 -1.39 -5.96
C THR A 68 -12.29 -0.14 -6.20
N SER A 69 -13.64 -0.27 -6.28
CA SER A 69 -14.52 0.87 -6.53
C SER A 69 -14.35 2.00 -5.51
N VAL A 70 -14.11 1.67 -4.24
CA VAL A 70 -13.91 2.69 -3.19
C VAL A 70 -12.58 3.43 -3.39
N ASN A 71 -11.49 2.72 -3.66
CA ASN A 71 -10.18 3.35 -3.90
C ASN A 71 -10.24 4.30 -5.12
N THR A 72 -10.81 3.82 -6.24
CA THR A 72 -10.97 4.63 -7.45
C THR A 72 -11.93 5.80 -7.22
N ALA A 73 -13.06 5.58 -6.52
CA ALA A 73 -14.04 6.65 -6.26
C ALA A 73 -13.46 7.75 -5.36
N VAL A 74 -12.66 7.40 -4.33
CA VAL A 74 -11.99 8.40 -3.52
C VAL A 74 -10.96 9.17 -4.34
N LEU A 75 -10.18 8.52 -5.22
CA LEU A 75 -9.29 9.21 -6.16
C LEU A 75 -10.05 10.21 -7.03
N LEU A 76 -11.15 9.75 -7.66
CA LEU A 76 -11.98 10.57 -8.55
C LEU A 76 -12.65 11.75 -7.83
N SER A 77 -13.01 11.58 -6.54
CA SER A 77 -13.67 12.65 -5.76
C SER A 77 -12.80 13.90 -5.56
N TYR A 78 -11.50 13.81 -5.82
CA TYR A 78 -10.57 14.93 -5.79
C TYR A 78 -10.22 15.50 -7.16
N GLN A 79 -10.78 14.92 -8.23
CA GLN A 79 -10.50 15.40 -9.59
C GLN A 79 -11.48 16.51 -10.00
N PRO A 80 -11.02 17.51 -10.75
CA PRO A 80 -11.89 18.56 -11.28
C PRO A 80 -12.99 18.01 -12.17
N ASN A 81 -12.67 16.99 -12.97
CA ASN A 81 -13.61 16.29 -13.87
C ASN A 81 -13.52 14.77 -13.62
N PRO A 82 -14.31 14.21 -12.68
CA PRO A 82 -14.27 12.81 -12.35
C PRO A 82 -14.57 11.86 -13.53
N LYS A 83 -15.42 12.28 -14.47
CA LYS A 83 -15.77 11.45 -15.65
C LYS A 83 -14.58 11.30 -16.59
N GLU A 84 -13.95 12.41 -16.96
CA GLU A 84 -12.77 12.41 -17.83
C GLU A 84 -11.61 11.63 -17.18
N SER A 85 -11.40 11.83 -15.88
CA SER A 85 -10.41 11.10 -15.10
C SER A 85 -10.65 9.59 -15.08
N LEU A 86 -11.93 9.18 -14.98
CA LEU A 86 -12.30 7.77 -15.06
C LEU A 86 -12.01 7.20 -16.46
N ASP A 87 -12.35 7.93 -17.52
CA ASP A 87 -12.09 7.49 -18.89
C ASP A 87 -10.61 7.29 -19.16
N GLU A 88 -9.75 8.19 -18.67
CA GLU A 88 -8.30 8.04 -18.75
C GLU A 88 -7.81 6.82 -17.97
N ILE A 89 -8.29 6.60 -16.74
CA ILE A 89 -7.92 5.42 -15.92
C ILE A 89 -8.34 4.13 -16.65
N LEU A 90 -9.53 4.08 -17.24
CA LEU A 90 -10.00 2.91 -17.98
C LEU A 90 -9.14 2.66 -19.23
N GLU A 91 -8.72 3.72 -19.93
CA GLU A 91 -7.82 3.57 -21.08
C GLU A 91 -6.42 3.08 -20.66
N ILE A 92 -5.86 3.56 -19.55
CA ILE A 92 -4.60 3.03 -18.98
C ILE A 92 -4.75 1.54 -18.66
N HIS A 93 -5.84 1.16 -18.00
CA HIS A 93 -6.12 -0.25 -17.68
C HIS A 93 -6.20 -1.10 -18.96
N LYS A 94 -6.86 -0.62 -20.00
CA LYS A 94 -6.93 -1.29 -21.30
C LYS A 94 -5.56 -1.44 -21.94
N LYS A 95 -4.69 -0.43 -21.90
CA LYS A 95 -3.29 -0.52 -22.36
C LYS A 95 -2.52 -1.60 -21.61
N LEU A 96 -2.65 -1.67 -20.27
CA LEU A 96 -2.05 -2.74 -19.46
C LEU A 96 -2.53 -4.14 -19.91
N ARG A 97 -3.84 -4.31 -20.15
CA ARG A 97 -4.42 -5.56 -20.67
C ARG A 97 -3.86 -5.94 -22.05
N HIS A 98 -3.70 -4.98 -22.94
CA HIS A 98 -3.07 -5.21 -24.26
C HIS A 98 -1.62 -5.70 -24.15
N LYS A 99 -0.89 -5.29 -23.12
CA LYS A 99 0.46 -5.75 -22.79
C LYS A 99 0.48 -7.10 -22.04
N LYS A 100 -0.66 -7.81 -21.97
CA LYS A 100 -0.83 -9.14 -21.38
C LYS A 100 -0.73 -9.21 -19.85
N PHE A 101 -0.94 -8.11 -19.15
CA PHE A 101 -1.25 -8.19 -17.73
C PHE A 101 -2.62 -8.82 -17.52
N TYR A 102 -2.75 -9.70 -16.54
CA TYR A 102 -4.02 -10.38 -16.25
C TYR A 102 -4.99 -9.44 -15.53
N SER A 103 -6.28 -9.61 -15.82
CA SER A 103 -7.38 -8.89 -15.14
C SER A 103 -7.38 -9.21 -13.66
N SER A 104 -7.32 -8.18 -12.84
CA SER A 104 -7.38 -8.30 -11.39
C SER A 104 -7.64 -6.93 -10.77
N TYR A 105 -8.05 -6.90 -9.51
CA TYR A 105 -8.22 -5.63 -8.80
C TYR A 105 -6.88 -4.91 -8.57
N GLU A 106 -5.77 -5.64 -8.46
CA GLU A 106 -4.42 -5.05 -8.40
C GLU A 106 -4.11 -4.28 -9.68
N LEU A 107 -4.53 -4.81 -10.84
CA LEU A 107 -4.30 -4.13 -12.11
C LEU A 107 -5.11 -2.82 -12.20
N ALA A 108 -6.31 -2.77 -11.64
CA ALA A 108 -7.08 -1.54 -11.56
C ALA A 108 -6.42 -0.52 -10.61
N LEU A 109 -5.83 -0.97 -9.48
CA LEU A 109 -5.04 -0.09 -8.61
C LEU A 109 -3.77 0.42 -9.30
N VAL A 110 -3.10 -0.42 -10.09
CA VAL A 110 -1.96 0.01 -10.94
C VAL A 110 -2.39 1.09 -11.93
N ALA A 111 -3.55 0.94 -12.57
CA ALA A 111 -4.07 1.98 -13.47
C ALA A 111 -4.31 3.31 -12.74
N ASN A 112 -4.82 3.27 -11.50
CA ASN A 112 -4.95 4.45 -10.64
C ASN A 112 -3.57 5.07 -10.32
N MET A 113 -2.55 4.25 -9.99
CA MET A 113 -1.19 4.72 -9.72
C MET A 113 -0.56 5.40 -10.93
N ILE A 114 -0.69 4.81 -12.10
CA ILE A 114 -0.19 5.39 -13.36
C ILE A 114 -0.89 6.71 -13.63
N TYR A 115 -2.21 6.79 -13.47
CA TYR A 115 -2.98 8.01 -13.63
C TYR A 115 -2.52 9.12 -12.68
N GLU A 116 -2.30 8.82 -11.39
CA GLU A 116 -1.80 9.79 -10.41
C GLU A 116 -0.40 10.33 -10.75
N ASN A 117 0.37 9.64 -11.58
CA ASN A 117 1.72 10.02 -11.98
C ASN A 117 1.85 10.42 -13.46
N LYS A 118 0.75 10.53 -14.21
CA LYS A 118 0.73 10.72 -15.66
C LYS A 118 1.50 11.94 -16.16
N GLU A 119 1.57 13.01 -15.36
CA GLU A 119 2.30 14.22 -15.71
C GLU A 119 3.84 14.04 -15.68
N ASN A 120 4.33 12.98 -15.01
CA ASN A 120 5.76 12.72 -14.80
C ASN A 120 6.28 11.53 -15.62
N ILE A 121 5.42 10.85 -16.40
CA ILE A 121 5.78 9.62 -17.11
C ILE A 121 5.19 9.60 -18.52
N HIS A 122 5.87 8.91 -19.43
CA HIS A 122 5.31 8.51 -20.74
C HIS A 122 4.62 7.15 -20.57
N ILE A 123 3.29 7.13 -20.52
CA ILE A 123 2.48 5.97 -20.11
C ILE A 123 2.86 4.69 -20.86
N ASP A 124 3.00 4.75 -22.21
CA ASP A 124 3.28 3.55 -23.01
C ASP A 124 4.68 2.99 -22.73
N GLU A 125 5.69 3.83 -22.62
CA GLU A 125 7.06 3.44 -22.24
C GLU A 125 7.10 2.91 -20.80
N PHE A 126 6.34 3.56 -19.91
CA PHE A 126 6.23 3.13 -18.52
C PHE A 126 5.65 1.71 -18.42
N ILE A 127 4.58 1.41 -19.15
CA ILE A 127 3.96 0.07 -19.17
C ILE A 127 4.93 -0.99 -19.71
N GLU A 128 5.73 -0.68 -20.72
CA GLU A 128 6.77 -1.61 -21.22
C GLU A 128 7.86 -1.87 -20.17
N ARG A 129 8.35 -0.82 -19.51
CA ARG A 129 9.31 -0.96 -18.42
C ARG A 129 8.73 -1.77 -17.24
N MET A 130 7.48 -1.49 -16.86
CA MET A 130 6.78 -2.24 -15.81
C MET A 130 6.63 -3.73 -16.18
N LYS A 131 6.34 -4.04 -17.45
CA LYS A 131 6.30 -5.41 -17.93
C LYS A 131 7.65 -6.11 -17.78
N PHE A 132 8.73 -5.44 -18.17
CA PHE A 132 10.09 -5.94 -17.99
C PHE A 132 10.40 -6.24 -16.51
N VAL A 133 10.09 -5.32 -15.61
CA VAL A 133 10.26 -5.52 -14.16
C VAL A 133 9.48 -6.74 -13.68
N ASN A 134 8.19 -6.85 -14.02
CA ASN A 134 7.34 -7.95 -13.61
C ASN A 134 7.84 -9.31 -14.13
N GLU A 135 8.34 -9.37 -15.38
CA GLU A 135 8.93 -10.57 -15.96
C GLU A 135 10.22 -10.97 -15.25
N LYS A 136 11.09 -10.02 -14.90
CA LYS A 136 12.31 -10.29 -14.12
C LYS A 136 12.01 -10.79 -12.72
N MET A 137 11.07 -10.17 -12.01
CA MET A 137 10.61 -10.64 -10.70
C MET A 137 10.09 -12.08 -10.77
N ARG A 138 9.29 -12.40 -11.79
CA ARG A 138 8.77 -13.75 -12.00
C ARG A 138 9.85 -14.79 -12.34
N LEU A 139 10.90 -14.42 -13.04
CA LEU A 139 12.03 -15.31 -13.32
C LEU A 139 12.81 -15.65 -12.05
N ASN A 140 12.98 -14.69 -11.15
CA ASN A 140 13.73 -14.87 -9.89
C ASN A 140 12.89 -15.62 -8.83
N HIS A 141 11.58 -15.36 -8.79
CA HIS A 141 10.66 -15.95 -7.81
C HIS A 141 9.38 -16.50 -8.46
N PRO A 142 9.47 -17.57 -9.29
CA PRO A 142 8.34 -18.05 -10.08
C PRO A 142 7.15 -18.53 -9.24
N CYS A 143 7.39 -18.96 -7.99
CA CYS A 143 6.33 -19.41 -7.08
C CYS A 143 5.76 -18.29 -6.19
N LEU A 144 6.41 -17.15 -6.14
CA LEU A 144 5.98 -16.01 -5.31
C LEU A 144 5.39 -14.88 -6.15
N THR A 145 5.80 -14.74 -7.42
CA THR A 145 5.35 -13.64 -8.28
C THR A 145 4.04 -13.98 -8.96
N SER A 146 3.00 -13.23 -8.62
CA SER A 146 1.64 -13.37 -9.15
C SER A 146 1.07 -12.00 -9.56
N VAL A 147 -0.24 -11.90 -9.73
CA VAL A 147 -0.94 -10.63 -9.95
C VAL A 147 -0.78 -9.66 -8.76
N ASP A 148 -0.57 -10.18 -7.56
CA ASP A 148 -0.36 -9.38 -6.33
C ASP A 148 0.91 -8.49 -6.44
N ASP A 149 1.87 -8.87 -7.28
CA ASP A 149 3.14 -8.15 -7.47
C ASP A 149 3.06 -7.00 -8.48
N TYR A 150 1.92 -6.83 -9.16
CA TYR A 150 1.76 -5.72 -10.13
C TYR A 150 1.96 -4.34 -9.49
N LEU A 151 1.51 -4.14 -8.25
CA LEU A 151 1.76 -2.91 -7.50
C LEU A 151 3.25 -2.70 -7.24
N SER A 152 3.94 -3.76 -6.82
CA SER A 152 5.39 -3.74 -6.60
C SER A 152 6.17 -3.44 -7.89
N ALA A 153 5.81 -4.10 -9.00
CA ALA A 153 6.43 -3.82 -10.30
C ALA A 153 6.19 -2.37 -10.75
N CYS A 154 4.98 -1.84 -10.51
CA CYS A 154 4.64 -0.44 -10.77
C CYS A 154 5.50 0.50 -9.92
N THR A 155 5.61 0.26 -8.61
CA THR A 155 6.40 1.06 -7.68
C THR A 155 7.89 1.07 -8.04
N ILE A 156 8.48 -0.11 -8.32
CA ILE A 156 9.89 -0.19 -8.78
C ILE A 156 10.07 0.63 -10.06
N THR A 157 9.15 0.50 -11.03
CA THR A 157 9.23 1.22 -12.30
C THR A 157 9.15 2.74 -12.13
N LEU A 158 8.34 3.22 -11.17
CA LEU A 158 8.20 4.64 -10.84
C LEU A 158 9.47 5.23 -10.22
N ILE A 159 10.14 4.47 -9.36
CA ILE A 159 11.18 4.97 -8.46
C ILE A 159 12.58 4.66 -8.98
N SER A 160 12.78 3.48 -9.59
CA SER A 160 14.10 2.98 -9.97
C SER A 160 14.74 3.81 -11.09
N LYS A 161 16.00 4.21 -10.85
CA LYS A 161 16.88 4.81 -11.86
C LYS A 161 17.66 3.75 -12.64
N ASN A 162 17.91 2.59 -12.04
CA ASN A 162 18.60 1.45 -12.64
C ASN A 162 17.93 0.14 -12.21
N ILE A 163 16.94 -0.27 -12.98
CA ILE A 163 16.10 -1.43 -12.66
C ILE A 163 16.92 -2.71 -12.46
N GLU A 164 17.93 -2.97 -13.30
CA GLU A 164 18.72 -4.20 -13.21
C GLU A 164 19.50 -4.26 -11.90
N GLN A 165 20.15 -3.16 -11.53
CA GLN A 165 20.89 -3.07 -10.27
C GLN A 165 19.96 -3.17 -9.06
N ASP A 166 18.79 -2.53 -9.10
CA ASP A 166 17.84 -2.56 -7.99
C ASP A 166 17.24 -3.95 -7.82
N LEU A 167 16.95 -4.66 -8.91
CA LEU A 167 16.50 -6.05 -8.85
C LEU A 167 17.60 -6.99 -8.28
N GLU A 168 18.86 -6.80 -8.67
CA GLU A 168 19.99 -7.57 -8.08
C GLU A 168 20.13 -7.27 -6.57
N ASN A 169 20.03 -6.02 -6.18
CA ASN A 169 20.08 -5.61 -4.77
C ASN A 169 18.89 -6.19 -3.98
N MET A 170 17.70 -6.26 -4.59
CA MET A 170 16.52 -6.88 -4.01
C MET A 170 16.76 -8.35 -3.66
N GLU A 171 17.37 -9.13 -4.57
CA GLU A 171 17.68 -10.54 -4.32
C GLU A 171 18.68 -10.71 -3.16
N LYS A 172 19.75 -9.90 -3.15
CA LYS A 172 20.75 -9.90 -2.06
C LYS A 172 20.09 -9.58 -0.72
N ALA A 173 19.21 -8.59 -0.68
CA ALA A 173 18.47 -8.18 0.50
C ALA A 173 17.53 -9.31 0.98
N TYR A 174 16.76 -9.90 0.06
CA TYR A 174 15.85 -11.02 0.36
C TYR A 174 16.61 -12.21 0.99
N GLU A 175 17.72 -12.60 0.36
CA GLU A 175 18.52 -13.70 0.86
C GLU A 175 19.12 -13.41 2.25
N TYR A 176 19.65 -12.22 2.46
CA TYR A 176 20.20 -11.84 3.78
C TYR A 176 19.12 -11.82 4.85
N LEU A 177 18.00 -11.16 4.61
CA LEU A 177 16.93 -10.99 5.59
C LEU A 177 16.27 -12.33 5.92
N SER A 178 16.07 -13.21 4.93
CA SER A 178 15.52 -14.56 5.14
C SER A 178 16.38 -15.42 6.08
N LYS A 179 17.68 -15.25 6.03
CA LYS A 179 18.63 -15.92 6.94
C LYS A 179 18.74 -15.25 8.31
N ASN A 180 18.14 -14.05 8.47
CA ASN A 180 18.29 -13.21 9.65
C ASN A 180 16.97 -12.92 10.39
N GLY A 181 16.01 -13.84 10.34
CA GLY A 181 14.82 -13.83 11.18
C GLY A 181 13.60 -13.19 10.56
N PHE A 182 13.61 -12.98 9.24
CA PHE A 182 12.40 -12.65 8.47
C PHE A 182 11.85 -13.89 7.77
N ASN A 183 10.53 -14.07 7.81
CA ASN A 183 9.88 -15.20 7.15
C ASN A 183 9.93 -15.05 5.63
N LYS A 184 10.20 -16.14 4.91
CA LYS A 184 10.16 -16.16 3.45
C LYS A 184 8.72 -16.10 2.95
N ASN A 185 8.30 -14.94 2.49
CA ASN A 185 6.95 -14.68 1.97
C ASN A 185 6.95 -13.39 1.11
N ASN A 186 5.80 -13.04 0.54
CA ASN A 186 5.63 -11.85 -0.29
C ASN A 186 5.96 -10.54 0.47
N THR A 187 5.75 -10.49 1.79
CA THR A 187 6.04 -9.28 2.57
C THR A 187 7.53 -9.07 2.79
N LEU A 188 8.33 -10.14 2.85
CA LEU A 188 9.78 -10.03 2.82
C LEU A 188 10.27 -9.56 1.45
N GLN A 189 9.64 -10.04 0.37
CA GLN A 189 9.93 -9.56 -0.97
C GLN A 189 9.67 -8.06 -1.08
N SER A 190 8.51 -7.59 -0.59
CA SER A 190 8.18 -6.15 -0.56
C SER A 190 9.18 -5.34 0.28
N LEU A 191 9.64 -5.83 1.44
CA LEU A 191 10.71 -5.19 2.20
C LEU A 191 12.00 -5.10 1.39
N SER A 192 12.39 -6.20 0.72
CA SER A 192 13.59 -6.25 -0.10
C SER A 192 13.53 -5.27 -1.28
N GLN A 193 12.36 -5.09 -1.87
CA GLN A 193 12.11 -4.07 -2.90
C GLN A 193 12.33 -2.66 -2.35
N VAL A 194 11.76 -2.33 -1.19
CA VAL A 194 11.92 -1.00 -0.57
C VAL A 194 13.39 -0.67 -0.35
N ILE A 195 14.14 -1.59 0.23
CA ILE A 195 15.55 -1.33 0.58
C ILE A 195 16.49 -1.46 -0.62
N SER A 196 16.10 -2.09 -1.72
CA SER A 196 16.89 -2.14 -2.96
C SER A 196 16.94 -0.80 -3.70
N LEU A 197 15.93 0.04 -3.50
CA LEU A 197 15.84 1.38 -4.12
C LEU A 197 16.80 2.40 -3.51
N THR A 198 17.55 2.02 -2.50
CA THR A 198 18.60 2.84 -1.91
C THR A 198 19.98 2.27 -2.20
N GLN A 199 20.95 3.17 -2.36
CA GLN A 199 22.36 2.78 -2.45
C GLN A 199 23.04 2.69 -1.07
N LYS A 200 22.27 2.74 0.03
CA LYS A 200 22.79 2.69 1.38
C LYS A 200 23.33 1.31 1.69
N GLU A 201 24.63 1.23 1.93
CA GLU A 201 25.28 -0.01 2.33
C GLU A 201 24.74 -0.51 3.68
N ASN A 202 24.56 -1.83 3.76
CA ASN A 202 24.14 -2.51 5.00
C ASN A 202 22.76 -2.14 5.59
N ILE A 203 21.89 -1.48 4.85
CA ILE A 203 20.53 -1.12 5.31
C ILE A 203 19.76 -2.33 5.87
N TRP A 204 19.99 -3.53 5.33
CA TRP A 204 19.39 -4.78 5.84
C TRP A 204 19.78 -5.10 7.29
N ARG A 205 20.99 -4.67 7.76
CA ARG A 205 21.39 -4.81 9.18
C ARG A 205 20.57 -3.88 10.07
N GLU A 206 20.27 -2.69 9.60
CA GLU A 206 19.39 -1.75 10.29
C GLU A 206 17.96 -2.28 10.37
N CYS A 207 17.41 -2.81 9.28
CA CYS A 207 16.10 -3.47 9.29
C CYS A 207 16.04 -4.60 10.35
N LYS A 208 17.09 -5.42 10.45
CA LYS A 208 17.19 -6.46 11.49
C LYS A 208 17.23 -5.87 12.90
N SER A 209 17.96 -4.78 13.11
CA SER A 209 18.06 -4.09 14.41
C SER A 209 16.71 -3.50 14.81
N ILE A 210 16.04 -2.79 13.88
CA ILE A 210 14.71 -2.20 14.08
C ILE A 210 13.69 -3.29 14.44
N LYS A 211 13.67 -4.40 13.69
CA LYS A 211 12.77 -5.53 13.98
C LYS A 211 12.94 -6.05 15.40
N LYS A 212 14.21 -6.26 15.84
CA LYS A 212 14.52 -6.71 17.20
C LYS A 212 14.04 -5.70 18.26
N GLU A 213 14.20 -4.41 18.00
CA GLU A 213 13.78 -3.36 18.94
C GLU A 213 12.25 -3.27 19.03
N LEU A 214 11.54 -3.42 17.91
CA LEU A 214 10.07 -3.55 17.87
C LEU A 214 9.60 -4.77 18.70
N GLU A 215 10.26 -5.92 18.55
CA GLU A 215 9.92 -7.14 19.29
C GLU A 215 10.20 -6.97 20.80
N ARG A 216 11.36 -6.41 21.18
CA ARG A 216 11.76 -6.15 22.56
C ARG A 216 10.81 -5.17 23.25
N SER A 217 10.38 -4.15 22.53
CA SER A 217 9.42 -3.15 23.00
C SER A 217 7.97 -3.64 22.97
N LYS A 218 7.70 -4.89 22.60
CA LYS A 218 6.34 -5.46 22.42
C LYS A 218 5.47 -4.64 21.46
N CYS A 219 6.10 -3.98 20.48
CA CYS A 219 5.43 -3.21 19.42
C CYS A 219 5.49 -4.00 18.11
N LYS A 220 4.90 -5.19 18.07
CA LYS A 220 4.97 -6.05 16.89
C LYS A 220 4.09 -5.52 15.76
N PHE A 221 4.65 -5.49 14.55
CA PHE A 221 3.87 -5.28 13.33
C PHE A 221 3.23 -6.59 12.87
N HIS A 222 2.14 -6.48 12.12
CA HIS A 222 1.70 -7.57 11.26
C HIS A 222 2.73 -7.75 10.14
N GLU A 223 2.83 -8.94 9.53
CA GLU A 223 3.89 -9.24 8.54
C GLU A 223 3.88 -8.28 7.35
N PHE A 224 2.73 -7.86 6.84
CA PHE A 224 2.71 -6.88 5.74
C PHE A 224 3.20 -5.48 6.16
N GLY A 225 3.49 -5.23 7.42
CA GLY A 225 4.24 -4.07 7.89
C GLY A 225 5.76 -4.19 7.73
N TYR A 226 6.30 -5.27 7.18
CA TYR A 226 7.74 -5.39 6.95
C TYR A 226 8.31 -4.26 6.06
N PRO A 227 7.67 -3.84 4.96
CA PRO A 227 8.14 -2.70 4.18
C PRO A 227 8.32 -1.42 5.01
N LEU A 228 7.47 -1.21 6.03
CA LEU A 228 7.60 -0.07 6.95
C LEU A 228 8.89 -0.11 7.75
N ILE A 229 9.43 -1.29 8.08
CA ILE A 229 10.75 -1.41 8.71
C ILE A 229 11.83 -0.86 7.78
N GLY A 230 11.72 -1.14 6.48
CA GLY A 230 12.61 -0.57 5.45
C GLY A 230 12.53 0.94 5.41
N VAL A 231 11.32 1.50 5.41
CA VAL A 231 11.11 2.96 5.43
C VAL A 231 11.71 3.60 6.69
N ILE A 232 11.50 3.00 7.87
CA ILE A 232 12.09 3.49 9.13
C ILE A 232 13.63 3.46 9.05
N ALA A 233 14.21 2.41 8.44
CA ALA A 233 15.66 2.31 8.24
C ALA A 233 16.19 3.38 7.26
N LEU A 234 15.42 3.71 6.21
CA LEU A 234 15.75 4.75 5.24
C LEU A 234 15.79 6.15 5.85
N LEU A 235 14.96 6.41 6.85
CA LEU A 235 14.86 7.72 7.51
C LEU A 235 16.03 8.05 8.43
N GLU A 236 16.91 7.09 8.74
CA GLU A 236 18.10 7.28 9.60
C GLU A 236 17.80 7.98 10.93
N LEU A 237 16.67 7.66 11.54
CA LEU A 237 16.21 8.31 12.75
C LEU A 237 17.15 8.00 13.93
N GLU A 238 17.63 9.05 14.60
CA GLU A 238 18.60 8.93 15.73
C GLU A 238 18.05 8.10 16.91
N ASP A 239 16.74 8.22 17.18
CA ASP A 239 16.10 7.54 18.32
C ASP A 239 14.93 6.65 17.88
N ILE A 240 15.22 5.40 17.55
CA ILE A 240 14.22 4.37 17.23
C ILE A 240 13.31 4.08 18.43
N GLY A 241 13.81 4.21 19.67
CA GLY A 241 13.01 4.02 20.88
C GLY A 241 11.87 5.05 20.96
N GLN A 242 12.17 6.31 20.64
CA GLN A 242 11.16 7.36 20.59
C GLN A 242 10.14 7.14 19.47
N VAL A 243 10.57 6.67 18.29
CA VAL A 243 9.67 6.29 17.19
C VAL A 243 8.70 5.20 17.65
N ILE A 244 9.19 4.15 18.28
CA ILE A 244 8.38 3.04 18.80
C ILE A 244 7.41 3.53 19.88
N LYS A 245 7.82 4.43 20.74
CA LYS A 245 6.97 5.04 21.74
C LYS A 245 5.78 5.77 21.08
N TYR A 246 6.02 6.60 20.08
CA TYR A 246 4.95 7.28 19.33
C TYR A 246 4.02 6.30 18.62
N ILE A 247 4.55 5.24 18.01
CA ILE A 247 3.74 4.19 17.40
C ILE A 247 2.77 3.58 18.41
N LYS A 248 3.24 3.24 19.61
CA LYS A 248 2.41 2.66 20.68
C LYS A 248 1.38 3.65 21.21
N GLU A 249 1.72 4.92 21.36
CA GLU A 249 0.79 5.98 21.76
C GLU A 249 -0.36 6.09 20.74
N ILE A 250 -0.07 6.18 19.45
CA ILE A 250 -1.09 6.21 18.39
C ILE A 250 -1.94 4.93 18.39
N SER A 251 -1.30 3.76 18.49
CA SER A 251 -2.01 2.48 18.54
C SER A 251 -2.98 2.40 19.71
N ASN A 252 -2.61 2.96 20.87
CA ASN A 252 -3.47 3.01 22.06
C ASN A 252 -4.61 4.01 21.90
N ILE A 253 -4.40 5.15 21.27
CA ILE A 253 -5.48 6.12 20.98
C ILE A 253 -6.49 5.46 20.03
N LEU A 254 -6.01 4.87 18.93
CA LEU A 254 -6.86 4.21 17.94
C LEU A 254 -7.66 3.04 18.52
N LYS A 255 -7.12 2.32 19.51
CA LYS A 255 -7.81 1.18 20.16
C LYS A 255 -9.22 1.52 20.65
N ASN A 256 -9.44 2.76 21.06
CA ASN A 256 -10.69 3.23 21.62
C ASN A 256 -11.68 3.73 20.56
N HIS A 257 -11.26 3.83 19.30
CA HIS A 257 -12.13 4.24 18.21
C HIS A 257 -12.81 3.01 17.58
N GLU A 258 -14.10 3.17 17.23
CA GLU A 258 -14.85 2.12 16.52
C GLU A 258 -14.15 1.69 15.24
N GLY A 259 -14.11 0.39 14.94
CA GLY A 259 -13.40 -0.18 13.81
C GLY A 259 -11.90 -0.45 14.04
N TYR A 260 -11.28 0.14 15.07
CA TYR A 260 -9.86 -0.04 15.40
C TYR A 260 -9.63 -0.96 16.62
N GLY A 261 -10.67 -1.43 17.27
CA GLY A 261 -10.61 -2.23 18.48
C GLY A 261 -9.95 -3.61 18.30
N LYS A 262 -9.88 -4.37 19.42
CA LYS A 262 -9.27 -5.70 19.44
C LYS A 262 -9.97 -6.70 18.51
N PHE A 263 -11.29 -6.60 18.41
CA PHE A 263 -12.13 -7.53 17.62
C PHE A 263 -12.34 -7.07 16.17
N SER A 264 -11.86 -5.88 15.79
CA SER A 264 -11.91 -5.38 14.41
C SER A 264 -10.52 -5.46 13.76
N LEU A 265 -9.66 -4.48 14.02
CA LEU A 265 -8.37 -4.37 13.37
C LEU A 265 -7.25 -5.10 14.13
N GLY A 266 -7.28 -5.13 15.47
CA GLY A 266 -6.24 -5.72 16.29
C GLY A 266 -4.98 -4.83 16.46
N GLU A 267 -4.14 -5.21 17.43
CA GLU A 267 -2.99 -4.38 17.85
C GLU A 267 -1.89 -4.30 16.78
N ARG A 268 -1.56 -5.43 16.15
CA ARG A 268 -0.47 -5.47 15.17
C ARG A 268 -0.73 -4.60 13.94
N TYR A 269 -1.98 -4.50 13.51
CA TYR A 269 -2.39 -3.62 12.43
C TYR A 269 -2.38 -2.15 12.87
N ARG A 270 -2.90 -1.86 14.08
CA ARG A 270 -2.82 -0.49 14.63
C ARG A 270 -1.38 0.00 14.76
N ASN A 271 -0.43 -0.90 15.11
CA ASN A 271 0.97 -0.57 15.16
C ASN A 271 1.54 -0.21 13.77
N VAL A 272 1.13 -0.92 12.70
CA VAL A 272 1.51 -0.55 11.32
C VAL A 272 0.95 0.81 10.95
N ILE A 273 -0.34 1.06 11.21
CA ILE A 273 -0.97 2.36 10.97
C ILE A 273 -0.25 3.47 11.76
N GLY A 274 0.01 3.24 13.05
CA GLY A 274 0.77 4.16 13.89
C GLY A 274 2.15 4.46 13.32
N GLY A 275 2.83 3.43 12.83
CA GLY A 275 4.14 3.56 12.19
C GLY A 275 4.10 4.41 10.94
N ILE A 276 3.12 4.21 10.05
CA ILE A 276 2.93 5.02 8.85
C ILE A 276 2.67 6.49 9.22
N LEU A 277 1.81 6.75 10.20
CA LEU A 277 1.54 8.12 10.67
C LEU A 277 2.77 8.78 11.28
N VAL A 278 3.58 8.04 12.03
CA VAL A 278 4.85 8.55 12.57
C VAL A 278 5.83 8.87 11.46
N VAL A 279 6.07 7.91 10.56
CA VAL A 279 6.98 8.08 9.42
C VAL A 279 6.55 9.27 8.56
N SER A 280 5.26 9.39 8.24
CA SER A 280 4.74 10.51 7.44
C SER A 280 4.97 11.90 8.03
N LYS A 281 5.36 12.01 9.30
CA LYS A 281 5.77 13.28 9.91
C LYS A 281 7.20 13.65 9.55
N TYR A 282 8.07 12.64 9.48
CA TYR A 282 9.49 12.86 9.18
C TYR A 282 9.75 13.06 7.68
N THR A 283 8.80 12.70 6.85
CA THR A 283 8.93 12.81 5.39
C THR A 283 8.67 14.22 4.85
N ASN A 284 8.03 15.09 5.60
CA ASN A 284 7.76 16.47 5.15
C ASN A 284 8.98 17.41 5.16
N ASP A 285 10.12 16.99 5.74
CA ASP A 285 11.28 17.85 5.99
C ASP A 285 12.55 17.42 5.23
N ILE A 286 12.50 16.38 4.36
CA ILE A 286 13.70 15.76 3.77
C ILE A 286 13.62 15.75 2.23
N ASP A 287 14.74 16.13 1.60
CA ASP A 287 15.01 16.24 0.15
C ASP A 287 14.86 14.90 -0.63
N ILE A 288 15.12 14.81 -1.87
CA ILE A 288 15.11 13.71 -2.89
C ILE A 288 14.57 12.30 -2.47
N ASN A 289 14.86 11.83 -1.25
CA ASN A 289 14.32 10.60 -0.69
C ASN A 289 12.81 10.69 -0.35
N GLN A 290 12.26 11.91 -0.25
CA GLN A 290 10.86 12.17 0.10
C GLN A 290 9.90 11.49 -0.89
N PHE A 291 10.14 11.66 -2.19
CA PHE A 291 9.30 11.05 -3.22
C PHE A 291 9.31 9.50 -3.12
N ILE A 292 10.49 8.91 -2.86
CA ILE A 292 10.63 7.46 -2.66
C ILE A 292 9.82 7.02 -1.45
N ILE A 293 9.97 7.70 -0.33
CA ILE A 293 9.29 7.37 0.93
C ILE A 293 7.78 7.52 0.79
N ASP A 294 7.29 8.58 0.17
CA ASP A 294 5.88 8.81 -0.07
C ASP A 294 5.27 7.72 -0.96
N LYS A 295 5.97 7.31 -2.02
CA LYS A 295 5.55 6.21 -2.88
C LYS A 295 5.53 4.87 -2.16
N VAL A 296 6.54 4.58 -1.35
CA VAL A 296 6.58 3.36 -0.55
C VAL A 296 5.46 3.33 0.49
N ILE A 297 5.19 4.44 1.17
CA ILE A 297 4.06 4.55 2.12
C ILE A 297 2.74 4.31 1.39
N GLU A 298 2.58 4.88 0.21
CA GLU A 298 1.39 4.69 -0.62
C GLU A 298 1.22 3.23 -1.03
N ASP A 299 2.30 2.55 -1.41
CA ASP A 299 2.32 1.14 -1.78
C ASP A 299 2.01 0.23 -0.58
N ILE A 300 2.58 0.51 0.60
CA ILE A 300 2.23 -0.18 1.84
C ILE A 300 0.74 -0.05 2.14
N ASN A 301 0.18 1.15 1.99
CA ASN A 301 -1.25 1.39 2.21
C ASN A 301 -2.12 0.60 1.23
N LYS A 302 -1.75 0.58 -0.05
CA LYS A 302 -2.42 -0.21 -1.08
C LYS A 302 -2.26 -1.70 -0.84
N GLY A 303 -1.05 -2.15 -0.51
CA GLY A 303 -0.76 -3.55 -0.14
C GLY A 303 -1.48 -4.01 1.11
N MET A 304 -1.64 -3.16 2.13
CA MET A 304 -2.51 -3.44 3.27
C MET A 304 -3.95 -3.69 2.84
N ASN A 305 -4.51 -2.86 1.96
CA ASN A 305 -5.86 -3.04 1.44
C ASN A 305 -6.05 -4.40 0.78
N ILE A 306 -5.06 -4.82 0.00
CA ILE A 306 -5.06 -6.09 -0.74
C ILE A 306 -4.95 -7.29 0.21
N ALA A 307 -3.94 -7.34 1.05
CA ALA A 307 -3.68 -8.45 1.97
C ALA A 307 -4.87 -8.73 2.90
N ILE A 308 -5.55 -7.68 3.31
CA ILE A 308 -6.70 -7.72 4.18
C ILE A 308 -7.93 -8.25 3.45
N THR A 309 -8.13 -7.84 2.19
CA THR A 309 -9.23 -8.34 1.34
C THR A 309 -9.08 -9.83 1.08
N THR A 310 -7.87 -10.29 0.76
CA THR A 310 -7.59 -11.71 0.49
C THR A 310 -7.85 -12.58 1.72
N ALA A 311 -7.47 -12.13 2.91
CA ALA A 311 -7.70 -12.86 4.17
C ALA A 311 -9.20 -13.00 4.52
N THR A 312 -10.01 -11.96 4.26
CA THR A 312 -11.48 -12.00 4.47
C THR A 312 -12.18 -12.91 3.47
N THR A 313 -11.78 -12.90 2.21
CA THR A 313 -12.37 -13.78 1.18
C THR A 313 -12.07 -15.26 1.48
N SER A 314 -10.85 -15.57 1.91
CA SER A 314 -10.45 -16.92 2.29
C SER A 314 -11.23 -17.44 3.52
N SER A 315 -11.52 -16.60 4.51
CA SER A 315 -12.30 -16.99 5.69
C SER A 315 -13.78 -17.20 5.39
N ILE A 316 -14.33 -16.51 4.40
CA ILE A 316 -15.72 -16.73 3.94
C ILE A 316 -15.82 -18.06 3.18
N LEU A 317 -14.87 -18.36 2.30
CA LEU A 317 -14.84 -19.62 1.54
C LEU A 317 -14.67 -20.87 2.43
N THR A 318 -13.89 -20.76 3.51
CA THR A 318 -13.74 -21.87 4.49
C THR A 318 -14.98 -22.10 5.34
N ASN A 319 -15.78 -21.07 5.61
CA ASN A 319 -17.03 -21.20 6.37
C ASN A 319 -18.22 -21.70 5.52
N THR A 320 -18.17 -21.58 4.19
CA THR A 320 -19.24 -22.10 3.29
C THR A 320 -19.04 -23.55 2.86
N SER A 321 -17.89 -24.17 3.17
CA SER A 321 -17.62 -25.59 2.89
C SER A 321 -18.01 -26.53 4.05
N PHE A 322 -18.66 -26.04 5.08
CA PHE A 322 -19.12 -26.84 6.26
C PHE A 322 -20.64 -26.73 6.53
N THR A 323 -21.45 -26.43 5.49
CA THR A 323 -22.92 -26.56 5.61
C THR A 323 -23.47 -27.52 4.57
#